data_0d012b7a2eca1fcccd3e81fd6d2d4535
#
_entry.id   0d012b7a2eca1fcccd3e81fd6d2d4535
#
_cell.length_a   1.000
_cell.length_b   1.000
_cell.length_c   1.000
_cell.angle_alpha   90.00
_cell.angle_beta   90.00
_cell.angle_gamma   90.00
#
_symmetry.space_group_name_H-M   'P 1'
#
loop_
_entity.id
_entity.type
_entity.pdbx_description
1 polymer ?
#
loop_
_entity_poly.entity_id
_entity_poly.type
_entity_poly.pdbx_seq_one_letter_code
_entity_poly.pdbx_strand_id
1 'polypeptide(L)'
;MKNRRIVICGASGVGKAQPLDEPVLTKKGWKNMGDLTLKDWIIDPVTGSPIRLLGIYDRGILPVYKLSFSDGTYTRVSKDHLWEVIKKSHNQYKSYVVDTRCLIETYKKKSGGNRYSIPNTVPITFSKVKALPIHPYILGFILGDGCITRDKKIVRVSTNIVDSQEVIGRLKEFGGIQILGEKDYPDKGTTHFRIHGLGEQLKELGLLGCRSNNKFIPDIYLNASIEDRKLLLAGLLDTDGSTPSSKKKAKTCINYSSTSPYLAKQVAYILRSLGEVASIHEHDRTPEGKAVTYTVHCNITFNPYMRGYKKAILDSHMLTPKKRNRKVKKITDISYVGDLPVRCIKVDSERGLYLTRDFIVTHNTTVARAISEEFGIKYVSGSLYDLMPNLPKNHYDLNTKYDTNEKHKRNFQILNLRYHQYMELEGSFVTDRSLYDTAGYEIQENSMGLPTCETHDFIEKINAINYDLMLKEKEITHIIFIPYKRDQFERWEFENDGKRITNRYFQYMVSACQTLVFNVIGVEQSFGQLIRNIFSKNKVGTLFVHDTDWEAEEGYDPIDEIKFLELNEMDHNKRMKAIRKFLK
;
A
#
# COMPACT_ATOMS: atom_id res chain seq x y z
N MET A 1 25.14 9.33 -23.37
CA MET A 1 24.20 10.23 -22.68
C MET A 1 24.86 10.67 -21.38
N LYS A 2 24.91 11.98 -21.08
CA LYS A 2 25.40 12.44 -19.75
C LYS A 2 24.56 11.78 -18.65
N ASN A 3 25.17 11.38 -17.55
CA ASN A 3 24.49 10.82 -16.39
C ASN A 3 23.50 11.85 -15.83
N ARG A 4 22.29 11.40 -15.45
CA ARG A 4 21.27 12.24 -14.80
C ARG A 4 21.31 12.01 -13.30
N ARG A 5 21.82 12.97 -12.57
CA ARG A 5 21.86 12.97 -11.10
C ARG A 5 20.83 13.97 -10.59
N ILE A 6 19.69 13.44 -10.17
CA ILE A 6 18.47 14.21 -9.87
C ILE A 6 18.25 14.24 -8.38
N VAL A 7 18.12 15.43 -7.81
CA VAL A 7 17.71 15.61 -6.43
C VAL A 7 16.31 16.22 -6.35
N ILE A 8 15.50 15.72 -5.43
CA ILE A 8 14.18 16.26 -5.14
C ILE A 8 14.20 16.87 -3.76
N CYS A 9 14.01 18.17 -3.70
CA CYS A 9 13.99 18.95 -2.47
C CYS A 9 12.56 19.31 -2.09
N GLY A 10 12.29 19.50 -0.82
CA GLY A 10 11.01 19.99 -0.33
C GLY A 10 10.51 19.30 0.93
N ALA A 11 9.36 19.79 1.42
CA ALA A 11 8.78 19.30 2.66
C ALA A 11 8.40 17.83 2.60
N SER A 12 8.70 17.09 3.67
CA SER A 12 8.35 15.68 3.78
C SER A 12 6.85 15.46 3.95
N GLY A 13 6.32 14.50 3.22
CA GLY A 13 5.03 13.90 3.54
C GLY A 13 3.80 14.60 2.99
N VAL A 14 3.84 15.19 1.81
CA VAL A 14 2.66 15.75 1.17
C VAL A 14 1.76 14.61 0.66
N GLY A 15 0.57 14.46 1.24
CA GLY A 15 -0.60 13.94 0.55
C GLY A 15 -0.98 12.46 0.64
N LYS A 16 -0.34 11.58 1.43
CA LYS A 16 -0.60 10.12 1.36
C LYS A 16 -1.06 9.56 2.69
N ALA A 17 -2.36 9.57 2.95
CA ALA A 17 -2.83 9.14 4.26
C ALA A 17 -4.13 8.34 4.17
N GLN A 18 -4.34 7.50 5.18
CA GLN A 18 -5.57 6.74 5.40
C GLN A 18 -6.10 7.00 6.81
N PRO A 19 -7.42 6.85 7.04
CA PRO A 19 -8.03 6.98 8.37
C PRO A 19 -7.37 6.06 9.40
N LEU A 20 -7.37 6.49 10.68
CA LEU A 20 -6.75 5.72 11.75
C LEU A 20 -7.40 4.34 11.96
N ASP A 21 -8.67 4.21 11.63
CA ASP A 21 -9.44 2.96 11.70
C ASP A 21 -9.44 2.15 10.38
N GLU A 22 -8.61 2.54 9.39
CA GLU A 22 -8.46 1.75 8.16
C GLU A 22 -7.52 0.57 8.41
N PRO A 23 -7.95 -0.69 8.12
CA PRO A 23 -7.12 -1.87 8.35
C PRO A 23 -5.93 -1.95 7.39
N VAL A 24 -4.78 -2.29 7.92
CA VAL A 24 -3.54 -2.58 7.19
C VAL A 24 -3.12 -4.01 7.49
N LEU A 25 -2.70 -4.76 6.47
CA LEU A 25 -2.28 -6.14 6.65
C LEU A 25 -0.84 -6.20 7.16
N THR A 26 -0.69 -6.76 8.37
CA THR A 26 0.62 -7.02 8.98
C THR A 26 0.97 -8.50 8.94
N LYS A 27 2.20 -8.84 9.25
CA LYS A 27 2.67 -10.22 9.42
C LYS A 27 1.82 -11.04 10.41
N LYS A 28 1.18 -10.38 11.38
CA LYS A 28 0.36 -11.00 12.43
C LYS A 28 -1.15 -10.97 12.12
N GLY A 29 -1.55 -10.44 10.96
CA GLY A 29 -2.94 -10.21 10.57
C GLY A 29 -3.28 -8.73 10.47
N TRP A 30 -4.57 -8.42 10.45
CA TRP A 30 -5.06 -7.05 10.30
C TRP A 30 -4.85 -6.22 11.55
N LYS A 31 -4.42 -4.97 11.37
CA LYS A 31 -4.25 -3.97 12.41
C LYS A 31 -4.69 -2.62 11.88
N ASN A 32 -5.36 -1.80 12.68
CA ASN A 32 -5.77 -0.48 12.23
C ASN A 32 -4.56 0.42 12.00
N MET A 33 -4.65 1.34 11.07
CA MET A 33 -3.60 2.31 10.74
C MET A 33 -3.14 3.09 11.99
N GLY A 34 -4.09 3.44 12.88
CA GLY A 34 -3.82 4.14 14.14
C GLY A 34 -3.02 3.32 15.16
N ASP A 35 -3.14 2.00 15.11
CA ASP A 35 -2.50 1.09 16.08
C ASP A 35 -1.13 0.59 15.62
N LEU A 36 -0.69 0.96 14.41
CA LEU A 36 0.62 0.55 13.88
C LEU A 36 1.75 1.17 14.67
N THR A 37 2.81 0.39 14.87
CA THR A 37 4.07 0.77 15.50
C THR A 37 5.25 0.41 14.60
N LEU A 38 6.43 0.99 14.79
CA LEU A 38 7.64 0.67 14.02
C LEU A 38 8.15 -0.77 14.22
N LYS A 39 7.57 -1.51 15.18
CA LYS A 39 7.83 -2.94 15.39
C LYS A 39 6.99 -3.85 14.49
N ASP A 40 5.97 -3.31 13.83
CA ASP A 40 5.10 -4.06 12.94
C ASP A 40 5.78 -4.29 11.58
N TRP A 41 5.50 -5.45 10.99
CA TRP A 41 5.90 -5.82 9.63
C TRP A 41 4.66 -5.82 8.75
N ILE A 42 4.72 -5.10 7.65
CA ILE A 42 3.63 -4.93 6.68
C ILE A 42 3.81 -5.94 5.55
N ILE A 43 2.73 -6.36 4.91
CA ILE A 43 2.83 -7.27 3.77
C ILE A 43 2.99 -6.48 2.45
N ASP A 44 4.03 -6.82 1.70
CA ASP A 44 4.23 -6.33 0.33
C ASP A 44 3.34 -7.11 -0.66
N PRO A 45 2.46 -6.43 -1.42
CA PRO A 45 1.58 -7.10 -2.37
C PRO A 45 2.28 -7.71 -3.59
N VAL A 46 3.51 -7.31 -3.89
CA VAL A 46 4.29 -7.80 -5.05
C VAL A 46 4.95 -9.13 -4.75
N THR A 47 5.50 -9.28 -3.56
CA THR A 47 6.20 -10.50 -3.12
C THR A 47 5.34 -11.40 -2.24
N GLY A 48 4.24 -10.89 -1.69
CA GLY A 48 3.40 -11.57 -0.71
C GLY A 48 4.07 -11.74 0.66
N SER A 49 5.23 -11.14 0.88
CA SER A 49 6.09 -11.35 2.05
C SER A 49 6.11 -10.13 2.99
N PRO A 50 6.44 -10.35 4.28
CA PRO A 50 6.55 -9.25 5.23
C PRO A 50 7.75 -8.34 4.93
N ILE A 51 7.53 -7.03 4.97
CA ILE A 51 8.52 -5.96 4.85
C ILE A 51 8.48 -5.06 6.08
N ARG A 52 9.53 -4.29 6.33
CA ARG A 52 9.62 -3.40 7.49
C ARG A 52 8.74 -2.16 7.32
N LEU A 53 8.19 -1.71 8.43
CA LEU A 53 7.60 -0.39 8.55
C LEU A 53 8.70 0.60 8.95
N LEU A 54 9.06 1.51 8.05
CA LEU A 54 10.19 2.43 8.20
C LEU A 54 9.80 3.76 8.85
N GLY A 55 8.51 4.14 8.82
CA GLY A 55 8.06 5.40 9.39
C GLY A 55 6.55 5.46 9.55
N ILE A 56 6.11 6.25 10.53
CA ILE A 56 4.70 6.52 10.83
C ILE A 56 4.56 8.03 11.01
N TYR A 57 3.60 8.63 10.29
CA TYR A 57 3.43 10.08 10.25
C TYR A 57 1.95 10.43 10.42
N ASP A 58 1.59 11.02 11.52
CA ASP A 58 0.25 11.58 11.73
C ASP A 58 0.05 12.79 10.83
N ARG A 59 -1.10 12.84 10.15
CA ARG A 59 -1.40 13.87 9.14
C ARG A 59 -2.54 14.78 9.58
N GLY A 60 -3.05 14.62 10.80
CA GLY A 60 -4.18 15.32 11.34
C GLY A 60 -5.48 14.99 10.63
N ILE A 61 -6.41 15.92 10.59
CA ILE A 61 -7.72 15.75 9.96
C ILE A 61 -7.61 16.16 8.50
N LEU A 62 -8.02 15.27 7.58
CA LEU A 62 -8.02 15.53 6.14
C LEU A 62 -9.32 15.03 5.51
N PRO A 63 -9.72 15.62 4.34
CA PRO A 63 -10.82 15.09 3.54
C PRO A 63 -10.57 13.65 3.10
N VAL A 64 -11.46 12.75 3.48
CA VAL A 64 -11.38 11.31 3.21
C VAL A 64 -12.42 10.90 2.19
N TYR A 65 -12.01 10.06 1.27
CA TYR A 65 -12.84 9.49 0.20
C TYR A 65 -12.86 7.98 0.30
N LYS A 66 -14.03 7.39 0.05
CA LYS A 66 -14.23 5.95 -0.11
C LYS A 66 -14.11 5.61 -1.58
N LEU A 67 -13.19 4.71 -1.91
CA LEU A 67 -13.06 4.11 -3.23
C LEU A 67 -13.68 2.72 -3.19
N SER A 68 -14.67 2.47 -4.04
CA SER A 68 -15.35 1.18 -4.18
C SER A 68 -14.88 0.45 -5.44
N PHE A 69 -14.83 -0.87 -5.38
CA PHE A 69 -14.30 -1.71 -6.45
C PHE A 69 -15.34 -2.71 -6.96
N SER A 70 -15.08 -3.25 -8.16
CA SER A 70 -15.98 -4.14 -8.89
C SER A 70 -16.27 -5.50 -8.21
N ASP A 71 -15.51 -5.85 -7.19
CA ASP A 71 -15.70 -7.05 -6.37
C ASP A 71 -16.48 -6.77 -5.07
N GLY A 72 -17.05 -5.56 -4.93
CA GLY A 72 -17.80 -5.12 -3.76
C GLY A 72 -16.92 -4.67 -2.59
N THR A 73 -15.58 -4.72 -2.72
CA THR A 73 -14.65 -4.22 -1.70
C THR A 73 -14.49 -2.70 -1.77
N TYR A 74 -14.00 -2.10 -0.68
CA TYR A 74 -13.72 -0.66 -0.63
C TYR A 74 -12.56 -0.37 0.32
N THR A 75 -11.96 0.82 0.17
CA THR A 75 -11.02 1.39 1.14
C THR A 75 -11.21 2.89 1.23
N ARG A 76 -10.70 3.51 2.31
CA ARG A 76 -10.81 4.94 2.57
C ARG A 76 -9.42 5.57 2.58
N VAL A 77 -9.30 6.71 1.93
CA VAL A 77 -8.03 7.42 1.74
C VAL A 77 -8.22 8.92 1.72
N SER A 78 -7.16 9.67 1.99
CA SER A 78 -7.15 11.12 1.78
C SER A 78 -7.19 11.50 0.29
N LYS A 79 -7.55 12.74 -0.01
CA LYS A 79 -7.67 13.28 -1.37
C LYS A 79 -6.37 13.16 -2.20
N ASP A 80 -5.23 13.27 -1.55
CA ASP A 80 -3.92 13.23 -2.20
C ASP A 80 -3.25 11.85 -2.18
N HIS A 81 -3.98 10.81 -1.75
CA HIS A 81 -3.46 9.45 -1.69
C HIS A 81 -3.17 8.90 -3.08
N LEU A 82 -2.01 8.25 -3.24
CA LEU A 82 -1.55 7.73 -4.52
C LEU A 82 -2.05 6.30 -4.78
N TRP A 83 -2.22 6.01 -6.06
CA TRP A 83 -2.67 4.72 -6.57
C TRP A 83 -1.84 4.31 -7.77
N GLU A 84 -1.36 3.09 -7.76
CA GLU A 84 -0.97 2.45 -9.00
C GLU A 84 -2.23 1.99 -9.73
N VAL A 85 -2.52 2.58 -10.89
CA VAL A 85 -3.68 2.24 -11.70
C VAL A 85 -3.30 1.67 -13.04
N ILE A 86 -4.11 0.74 -13.52
CA ILE A 86 -3.96 0.10 -14.81
C ILE A 86 -5.05 0.64 -15.75
N LYS A 87 -4.64 1.18 -16.88
CA LYS A 87 -5.53 1.67 -17.94
C LYS A 87 -5.35 0.85 -19.20
N LYS A 88 -6.45 0.41 -19.80
CA LYS A 88 -6.46 -0.23 -21.12
C LYS A 88 -6.53 0.84 -22.22
N SER A 89 -5.54 0.87 -23.11
CA SER A 89 -5.51 1.71 -24.32
C SER A 89 -5.05 0.88 -25.51
N HIS A 90 -5.79 0.90 -26.62
CA HIS A 90 -5.47 0.18 -27.88
C HIS A 90 -5.00 -1.27 -27.66
N ASN A 91 -5.75 -2.06 -26.90
CA ASN A 91 -5.43 -3.44 -26.50
C ASN A 91 -4.17 -3.64 -25.63
N GLN A 92 -3.46 -2.57 -25.26
CA GLN A 92 -2.36 -2.59 -24.29
C GLN A 92 -2.84 -2.12 -22.92
N TYR A 93 -2.22 -2.66 -21.90
CA TYR A 93 -2.42 -2.23 -20.52
C TYR A 93 -1.17 -1.50 -20.05
N LYS A 94 -1.33 -0.26 -19.63
CA LYS A 94 -0.24 0.55 -19.06
C LYS A 94 -0.55 0.86 -17.61
N SER A 95 0.47 0.79 -16.76
CA SER A 95 0.40 1.20 -15.37
C SER A 95 0.76 2.68 -15.25
N TYR A 96 0.09 3.39 -14.33
CA TYR A 96 0.31 4.80 -14.03
C TYR A 96 0.16 5.00 -12.53
N VAL A 97 0.91 5.92 -11.97
CA VAL A 97 0.67 6.40 -10.61
C VAL A 97 -0.18 7.67 -10.69
N VAL A 98 -1.29 7.70 -9.99
CA VAL A 98 -2.23 8.83 -9.95
C VAL A 98 -2.68 9.07 -8.51
N ASP A 99 -3.07 10.30 -8.17
CA ASP A 99 -3.68 10.60 -6.87
C ASP A 99 -5.21 10.45 -6.90
N THR A 100 -5.83 10.40 -5.72
CA THR A 100 -7.28 10.29 -5.58
C THR A 100 -8.00 11.49 -6.18
N ARG A 101 -7.40 12.71 -6.14
CA ARG A 101 -7.95 13.93 -6.77
C ARG A 101 -8.15 13.73 -8.25
N CYS A 102 -7.14 13.24 -8.95
CA CYS A 102 -7.23 12.91 -10.38
C CYS A 102 -8.28 11.81 -10.65
N LEU A 103 -8.35 10.80 -9.76
CA LEU A 103 -9.35 9.75 -9.92
C LEU A 103 -10.78 10.27 -9.78
N ILE A 104 -11.07 11.17 -8.84
CA ILE A 104 -12.40 11.77 -8.65
C ILE A 104 -12.90 12.37 -9.98
N GLU A 105 -12.04 13.06 -10.71
CA GLU A 105 -12.39 13.71 -11.97
C GLU A 105 -12.44 12.76 -13.16
N THR A 106 -11.69 11.64 -13.11
CA THR A 106 -11.38 10.87 -14.33
C THR A 106 -11.70 9.38 -14.27
N TYR A 107 -12.17 8.83 -13.14
CA TYR A 107 -12.38 7.37 -13.01
C TYR A 107 -13.44 6.80 -13.94
N LYS A 108 -14.42 7.61 -14.36
CA LYS A 108 -15.40 7.26 -15.38
C LYS A 108 -14.95 7.72 -16.77
N LYS A 109 -15.36 6.99 -17.79
CA LYS A 109 -15.21 7.39 -19.20
C LYS A 109 -16.38 8.30 -19.60
N LYS A 110 -16.18 9.20 -20.57
CA LYS A 110 -17.25 10.00 -21.16
C LYS A 110 -18.39 9.13 -21.75
N SER A 111 -18.06 7.93 -22.26
CA SER A 111 -19.01 6.94 -22.80
C SER A 111 -19.65 6.05 -21.72
N GLY A 112 -19.53 6.38 -20.44
CA GLY A 112 -19.85 5.49 -19.32
C GLY A 112 -18.79 4.40 -19.12
N GLY A 113 -18.91 3.65 -18.03
CA GLY A 113 -17.97 2.59 -17.66
C GLY A 113 -16.66 3.09 -17.02
N ASN A 114 -15.95 2.15 -16.42
CA ASN A 114 -14.78 2.44 -15.60
C ASN A 114 -13.51 2.57 -16.45
N ARG A 115 -12.70 3.58 -16.15
CA ARG A 115 -11.44 3.87 -16.87
C ARG A 115 -10.27 3.11 -16.28
N TYR A 116 -10.20 3.00 -14.94
CA TYR A 116 -9.05 2.52 -14.20
C TYR A 116 -9.36 1.26 -13.41
N SER A 117 -8.34 0.45 -13.24
CA SER A 117 -8.30 -0.69 -12.34
C SER A 117 -7.04 -0.61 -11.50
N ILE A 118 -7.04 -1.18 -10.31
CA ILE A 118 -5.83 -1.37 -9.50
C ILE A 118 -5.29 -2.79 -9.67
N PRO A 119 -3.96 -3.01 -9.51
CA PRO A 119 -3.39 -4.35 -9.48
C PRO A 119 -3.94 -5.14 -8.29
N ASN A 120 -3.81 -6.46 -8.35
CA ASN A 120 -4.09 -7.35 -7.24
C ASN A 120 -2.80 -7.87 -6.62
N THR A 121 -2.87 -8.41 -5.42
CA THR A 121 -1.73 -9.03 -4.73
C THR A 121 -1.37 -10.39 -5.31
N VAL A 122 -0.15 -10.87 -5.04
CA VAL A 122 0.21 -12.28 -5.15
C VAL A 122 -0.25 -13.05 -3.90
N PRO A 123 -0.19 -14.40 -3.87
CA PRO A 123 -0.50 -15.15 -2.65
C PRO A 123 0.31 -14.67 -1.44
N ILE A 124 -0.37 -14.46 -0.31
CA ILE A 124 0.23 -13.90 0.90
C ILE A 124 0.90 -14.99 1.73
N THR A 125 2.13 -14.76 2.14
CA THR A 125 2.85 -15.60 3.10
C THR A 125 2.67 -15.04 4.51
N PHE A 126 1.84 -15.71 5.31
CA PHE A 126 1.72 -15.42 6.74
C PHE A 126 2.86 -16.08 7.54
N SER A 127 3.07 -15.63 8.77
CA SER A 127 4.02 -16.29 9.69
C SER A 127 3.66 -17.76 9.83
N LYS A 128 4.67 -18.63 10.00
CA LYS A 128 4.42 -20.06 10.27
C LYS A 128 3.44 -20.20 11.43
N VAL A 129 2.32 -20.83 11.15
CA VAL A 129 1.34 -21.24 12.16
C VAL A 129 1.83 -22.52 12.82
N LYS A 130 1.52 -22.70 14.10
CA LYS A 130 1.65 -23.99 14.79
C LYS A 130 0.86 -25.07 14.03
N ALA A 131 1.17 -26.33 14.28
CA ALA A 131 0.42 -27.44 13.66
C ALA A 131 -1.09 -27.23 13.79
N LEU A 132 -1.81 -27.37 12.66
CA LEU A 132 -3.25 -27.20 12.62
C LEU A 132 -3.92 -28.41 13.28
N PRO A 133 -4.92 -28.23 14.17
CA PRO A 133 -5.54 -29.32 14.92
C PRO A 133 -6.24 -30.35 14.03
N ILE A 134 -6.82 -29.92 12.91
CA ILE A 134 -7.50 -30.78 11.93
C ILE A 134 -6.85 -30.51 10.57
N HIS A 135 -6.65 -31.57 9.77
CA HIS A 135 -6.14 -31.41 8.42
C HIS A 135 -7.02 -30.41 7.62
N PRO A 136 -6.46 -29.39 6.93
CA PRO A 136 -7.23 -28.31 6.31
C PRO A 136 -8.33 -28.79 5.35
N TYR A 137 -8.05 -29.79 4.51
CA TYR A 137 -9.06 -30.35 3.61
C TYR A 137 -10.24 -30.96 4.36
N ILE A 138 -9.96 -31.75 5.42
CA ILE A 138 -10.99 -32.39 6.25
C ILE A 138 -11.86 -31.32 6.93
N LEU A 139 -11.24 -30.27 7.48
CA LEU A 139 -12.00 -29.15 8.07
C LEU A 139 -12.87 -28.44 7.02
N GLY A 140 -12.33 -28.15 5.85
CA GLY A 140 -13.08 -27.53 4.75
C GLY A 140 -14.28 -28.38 4.33
N PHE A 141 -14.09 -29.70 4.21
CA PHE A 141 -15.15 -30.64 3.88
C PHE A 141 -16.25 -30.68 4.97
N ILE A 142 -15.86 -30.73 6.25
CA ILE A 142 -16.79 -30.68 7.38
C ILE A 142 -17.59 -29.39 7.44
N LEU A 143 -16.95 -28.26 7.15
CA LEU A 143 -17.62 -26.96 7.10
C LEU A 143 -18.66 -26.88 5.98
N GLY A 144 -18.48 -27.59 4.87
CA GLY A 144 -19.51 -27.76 3.85
C GLY A 144 -20.56 -28.79 4.25
N ASP A 145 -20.32 -30.05 3.98
CA ASP A 145 -21.31 -31.12 4.08
C ASP A 145 -21.47 -31.74 5.50
N GLY A 146 -20.60 -31.40 6.46
CA GLY A 146 -20.64 -31.97 7.80
C GLY A 146 -21.75 -31.43 8.69
N CYS A 147 -22.54 -32.27 9.31
CA CYS A 147 -23.43 -31.94 10.43
C CYS A 147 -22.70 -32.21 11.75
N ILE A 148 -22.25 -31.14 12.43
CA ILE A 148 -21.44 -31.21 13.65
C ILE A 148 -22.38 -31.35 14.87
N THR A 149 -22.40 -32.51 15.53
CA THR A 149 -23.27 -32.74 16.69
C THR A 149 -22.65 -32.19 17.98
N ARG A 150 -23.47 -31.64 18.87
CA ARG A 150 -23.01 -31.08 20.14
C ARG A 150 -22.68 -32.17 21.16
N ASP A 151 -23.58 -33.12 21.29
CA ASP A 151 -23.55 -34.09 22.41
C ASP A 151 -22.65 -35.31 22.16
N LYS A 152 -22.52 -35.72 20.91
CA LYS A 152 -21.79 -36.97 20.55
C LYS A 152 -20.39 -36.72 19.99
N LYS A 153 -19.99 -35.44 19.82
CA LYS A 153 -18.70 -35.08 19.24
C LYS A 153 -18.39 -35.79 17.91
N ILE A 154 -19.45 -36.04 17.10
CA ILE A 154 -19.41 -36.80 15.85
C ILE A 154 -19.84 -35.84 14.72
N VAL A 155 -19.20 -35.97 13.57
CA VAL A 155 -19.66 -35.33 12.35
C VAL A 155 -20.42 -36.33 11.51
N ARG A 156 -21.69 -36.02 11.20
CA ARG A 156 -22.50 -36.78 10.25
C ARG A 156 -22.36 -36.15 8.88
N VAL A 157 -22.17 -36.96 7.87
CA VAL A 157 -22.04 -36.58 6.49
C VAL A 157 -23.09 -37.25 5.64
N SER A 158 -23.65 -36.53 4.67
CA SER A 158 -24.47 -37.07 3.60
C SER A 158 -23.88 -36.59 2.27
N THR A 159 -23.49 -37.52 1.41
CA THR A 159 -22.91 -37.21 0.10
C THR A 159 -23.66 -37.95 -1.00
N ASN A 160 -23.45 -37.57 -2.26
CA ASN A 160 -24.03 -38.25 -3.41
C ASN A 160 -23.48 -39.70 -3.47
N ILE A 161 -24.34 -40.67 -3.71
CA ILE A 161 -23.97 -42.09 -3.73
C ILE A 161 -22.90 -42.40 -4.81
N VAL A 162 -22.96 -41.72 -5.95
CA VAL A 162 -22.01 -41.92 -7.05
C VAL A 162 -20.58 -41.50 -6.66
N ASP A 163 -20.47 -40.50 -5.80
CA ASP A 163 -19.17 -39.90 -5.40
C ASP A 163 -18.68 -40.42 -4.05
N SER A 164 -19.49 -41.21 -3.34
CA SER A 164 -19.25 -41.59 -1.93
C SER A 164 -17.90 -42.27 -1.71
N GLN A 165 -17.51 -43.19 -2.55
CA GLN A 165 -16.26 -43.92 -2.43
C GLN A 165 -15.04 -43.01 -2.69
N GLU A 166 -15.11 -42.10 -3.66
CA GLU A 166 -14.05 -41.14 -3.88
C GLU A 166 -13.90 -40.21 -2.66
N VAL A 167 -15.00 -39.71 -2.13
CA VAL A 167 -15.01 -38.81 -0.95
C VAL A 167 -14.44 -39.53 0.27
N ILE A 168 -14.88 -40.73 0.56
CA ILE A 168 -14.41 -41.53 1.70
C ILE A 168 -12.92 -41.87 1.55
N GLY A 169 -12.50 -42.30 0.36
CA GLY A 169 -11.09 -42.59 0.06
C GLY A 169 -10.19 -41.39 0.32
N ARG A 170 -10.59 -40.22 -0.16
CA ARG A 170 -9.84 -38.99 0.00
C ARG A 170 -9.78 -38.52 1.46
N LEU A 171 -10.88 -38.59 2.19
CA LEU A 171 -10.88 -38.25 3.62
C LEU A 171 -9.95 -39.18 4.44
N LYS A 172 -9.89 -40.47 4.08
CA LYS A 172 -8.97 -41.44 4.72
C LYS A 172 -7.50 -41.18 4.36
N GLU A 173 -7.23 -40.73 3.14
CA GLU A 173 -5.87 -40.37 2.66
C GLU A 173 -5.19 -39.34 3.57
N PHE A 174 -5.92 -38.35 4.06
CA PHE A 174 -5.38 -37.30 4.93
C PHE A 174 -5.23 -37.72 6.40
N GLY A 175 -5.71 -38.89 6.78
CA GLY A 175 -5.51 -39.48 8.11
C GLY A 175 -6.20 -38.75 9.27
N GLY A 176 -5.93 -39.21 10.49
CA GLY A 176 -6.41 -38.56 11.73
C GLY A 176 -7.90 -38.71 12.01
N ILE A 177 -8.65 -39.50 11.24
CA ILE A 177 -10.09 -39.70 11.37
C ILE A 177 -10.46 -41.18 11.22
N GLN A 178 -11.62 -41.53 11.80
CA GLN A 178 -12.27 -42.83 11.57
C GLN A 178 -13.61 -42.58 10.88
N ILE A 179 -13.88 -43.32 9.81
CA ILE A 179 -15.16 -43.29 9.09
C ILE A 179 -15.93 -44.57 9.43
N LEU A 180 -17.11 -44.40 10.00
CA LEU A 180 -17.95 -45.50 10.50
C LEU A 180 -19.39 -45.35 10.02
N GLY A 181 -20.11 -46.50 9.97
CA GLY A 181 -21.55 -46.56 9.72
C GLY A 181 -21.93 -46.03 8.34
N GLU A 182 -21.13 -46.38 7.33
CA GLU A 182 -21.46 -46.15 5.92
C GLU A 182 -22.75 -46.87 5.56
N LYS A 183 -23.70 -46.14 4.99
CA LYS A 183 -24.99 -46.67 4.58
C LYS A 183 -25.52 -45.96 3.37
N ASP A 184 -25.82 -46.72 2.33
CA ASP A 184 -26.45 -46.21 1.11
C ASP A 184 -27.96 -46.06 1.26
N TYR A 185 -28.49 -45.00 0.67
CA TYR A 185 -29.92 -44.75 0.52
C TYR A 185 -30.22 -44.52 -0.98
N PRO A 186 -30.38 -45.62 -1.76
CA PRO A 186 -30.55 -45.53 -3.21
C PRO A 186 -31.75 -44.68 -3.61
N ASP A 187 -32.86 -44.75 -2.90
CA ASP A 187 -34.08 -44.00 -3.13
C ASP A 187 -33.86 -42.48 -3.03
N LYS A 188 -32.84 -42.03 -2.24
CA LYS A 188 -32.44 -40.65 -2.05
C LYS A 188 -31.20 -40.26 -2.86
N GLY A 189 -30.56 -41.23 -3.53
CA GLY A 189 -29.31 -41.05 -4.24
C GLY A 189 -28.14 -40.59 -3.34
N THR A 190 -28.17 -41.00 -2.04
CA THR A 190 -27.18 -40.54 -1.04
C THR A 190 -26.55 -41.66 -0.26
N THR A 191 -25.30 -41.47 0.13
CA THR A 191 -24.58 -42.28 1.12
C THR A 191 -24.37 -41.45 2.39
N HIS A 192 -24.71 -42.04 3.53
CA HIS A 192 -24.48 -41.43 4.86
C HIS A 192 -23.35 -42.16 5.57
N PHE A 193 -22.50 -41.39 6.25
CA PHE A 193 -21.44 -41.91 7.12
C PHE A 193 -21.14 -40.97 8.29
N ARG A 194 -20.30 -41.41 9.21
CA ARG A 194 -19.90 -40.63 10.37
C ARG A 194 -18.39 -40.52 10.46
N ILE A 195 -17.91 -39.32 10.75
CA ILE A 195 -16.50 -39.05 11.04
C ILE A 195 -16.32 -38.98 12.55
N HIS A 196 -15.41 -39.78 13.07
CA HIS A 196 -15.00 -39.86 14.47
C HIS A 196 -13.55 -39.40 14.63
N GLY A 197 -13.15 -39.13 15.88
CA GLY A 197 -11.76 -38.77 16.24
C GLY A 197 -11.48 -37.25 16.26
N LEU A 198 -12.45 -36.39 15.93
CA LEU A 198 -12.26 -34.94 15.85
C LEU A 198 -12.97 -34.13 16.94
N GLY A 199 -13.58 -34.81 17.94
CA GLY A 199 -14.47 -34.14 18.90
C GLY A 199 -13.79 -33.09 19.75
N GLU A 200 -12.58 -33.36 20.25
CA GLU A 200 -11.85 -32.39 21.08
C GLU A 200 -11.32 -31.23 20.23
N GLN A 201 -10.77 -31.49 19.06
CA GLN A 201 -10.30 -30.44 18.15
C GLN A 201 -11.45 -29.52 17.70
N LEU A 202 -12.62 -30.09 17.38
CA LEU A 202 -13.80 -29.26 17.03
C LEU A 202 -14.31 -28.46 18.22
N LYS A 203 -14.16 -28.96 19.46
CA LYS A 203 -14.46 -28.24 20.67
C LYS A 203 -13.51 -27.06 20.88
N GLU A 204 -12.21 -27.29 20.78
CA GLU A 204 -11.17 -26.23 20.88
C GLU A 204 -11.34 -25.17 19.82
N LEU A 205 -11.73 -25.54 18.61
CA LEU A 205 -12.01 -24.62 17.50
C LEU A 205 -13.36 -23.90 17.61
N GLY A 206 -14.18 -24.20 18.62
CA GLY A 206 -15.50 -23.57 18.83
C GLY A 206 -16.58 -24.00 17.83
N LEU A 207 -16.38 -25.13 17.13
CA LEU A 207 -17.27 -25.60 16.06
C LEU A 207 -18.35 -26.57 16.50
N LEU A 208 -18.32 -27.06 17.75
CA LEU A 208 -19.33 -28.01 18.22
C LEU A 208 -20.74 -27.40 18.22
N GLY A 209 -21.68 -28.11 17.58
CA GLY A 209 -23.08 -27.68 17.48
C GLY A 209 -23.34 -26.56 16.49
N CYS A 210 -22.35 -26.13 15.70
CA CYS A 210 -22.57 -25.20 14.63
C CYS A 210 -23.48 -25.78 13.55
N ARG A 211 -24.43 -24.95 13.09
CA ARG A 211 -25.35 -25.26 11.99
C ARG A 211 -24.92 -24.53 10.74
N SER A 212 -25.52 -24.83 9.60
CA SER A 212 -25.14 -24.25 8.29
C SER A 212 -25.11 -22.70 8.27
N ASN A 213 -25.97 -22.05 9.06
CA ASN A 213 -26.07 -20.58 9.11
C ASN A 213 -25.06 -19.90 10.03
N ASN A 214 -24.36 -20.62 10.89
CA ASN A 214 -23.39 -20.08 11.85
C ASN A 214 -22.01 -20.77 11.82
N LYS A 215 -21.76 -21.65 10.84
CA LYS A 215 -20.43 -22.19 10.61
C LYS A 215 -19.44 -21.08 10.26
N PHE A 216 -18.20 -21.25 10.67
CA PHE A 216 -17.10 -20.31 10.40
C PHE A 216 -15.76 -21.06 10.27
N ILE A 217 -14.79 -20.39 9.65
CA ILE A 217 -13.41 -20.88 9.57
C ILE A 217 -12.64 -20.30 10.76
N PRO A 218 -12.04 -21.12 11.64
CA PRO A 218 -11.22 -20.61 12.74
C PRO A 218 -10.02 -19.80 12.24
N ASP A 219 -9.68 -18.71 12.94
CA ASP A 219 -8.67 -17.73 12.52
C ASP A 219 -7.30 -18.33 12.21
N ILE A 220 -6.90 -19.40 12.92
CA ILE A 220 -5.62 -20.06 12.67
C ILE A 220 -5.52 -20.66 11.26
N TYR A 221 -6.66 -21.01 10.63
CA TYR A 221 -6.71 -21.51 9.26
C TYR A 221 -6.75 -20.37 8.23
N LEU A 222 -7.31 -19.21 8.56
CA LEU A 222 -7.34 -18.05 7.67
C LEU A 222 -5.93 -17.54 7.37
N ASN A 223 -5.03 -17.61 8.35
CA ASN A 223 -3.65 -17.15 8.26
C ASN A 223 -2.63 -18.30 8.18
N ALA A 224 -3.07 -19.49 7.82
CA ALA A 224 -2.22 -20.66 7.61
C ALA A 224 -1.34 -20.53 6.35
N SER A 225 -0.50 -21.52 6.09
CA SER A 225 0.35 -21.54 4.88
C SER A 225 -0.49 -21.43 3.59
N ILE A 226 0.14 -21.05 2.48
CA ILE A 226 -0.53 -20.99 1.17
C ILE A 226 -1.16 -22.34 0.83
N GLU A 227 -0.45 -23.43 1.08
CA GLU A 227 -0.92 -24.78 0.77
C GLU A 227 -2.07 -25.21 1.69
N ASP A 228 -2.00 -24.93 2.99
CA ASP A 228 -3.08 -25.23 3.93
C ASP A 228 -4.37 -24.47 3.57
N ARG A 229 -4.26 -23.20 3.17
CA ARG A 229 -5.41 -22.41 2.71
C ARG A 229 -5.99 -22.95 1.41
N LYS A 230 -5.15 -23.44 0.48
CA LYS A 230 -5.63 -24.13 -0.74
C LYS A 230 -6.34 -25.45 -0.41
N LEU A 231 -5.80 -26.23 0.52
CA LEU A 231 -6.42 -27.48 0.95
C LEU A 231 -7.76 -27.25 1.66
N LEU A 232 -7.83 -26.24 2.54
CA LEU A 232 -9.09 -25.85 3.18
C LEU A 232 -10.14 -25.40 2.14
N LEU A 233 -9.72 -24.58 1.19
CA LEU A 233 -10.57 -24.14 0.08
C LEU A 233 -11.04 -25.32 -0.77
N ALA A 234 -10.17 -26.29 -1.03
CA ALA A 234 -10.51 -27.51 -1.77
C ALA A 234 -11.64 -28.28 -1.09
N GLY A 235 -11.54 -28.51 0.23
CA GLY A 235 -12.58 -29.20 0.99
C GLY A 235 -13.93 -28.46 0.94
N LEU A 236 -13.93 -27.13 1.07
CA LEU A 236 -15.13 -26.30 0.96
C LEU A 236 -15.75 -26.33 -0.44
N LEU A 237 -14.92 -26.28 -1.49
CA LEU A 237 -15.40 -26.26 -2.87
C LEU A 237 -15.81 -27.63 -3.39
N ASP A 238 -15.17 -28.70 -2.94
CA ASP A 238 -15.58 -30.05 -3.28
C ASP A 238 -16.98 -30.39 -2.74
N THR A 239 -17.41 -29.71 -1.66
CA THR A 239 -18.78 -29.79 -1.12
C THR A 239 -19.70 -28.77 -1.80
N ASP A 240 -19.68 -27.53 -1.33
CA ASP A 240 -20.62 -26.45 -1.68
C ASP A 240 -20.17 -25.60 -2.90
N GLY A 241 -19.07 -25.99 -3.55
CA GLY A 241 -18.57 -25.30 -4.74
C GLY A 241 -19.21 -25.81 -6.03
N SER A 242 -19.32 -24.91 -7.02
CA SER A 242 -19.74 -25.22 -8.38
C SER A 242 -18.91 -24.50 -9.43
N THR A 243 -18.78 -25.12 -10.60
CA THR A 243 -18.17 -24.50 -11.78
C THR A 243 -19.11 -24.69 -12.99
N PRO A 244 -19.24 -23.67 -13.87
CA PRO A 244 -20.10 -23.81 -15.05
C PRO A 244 -19.59 -24.92 -15.97
N SER A 245 -20.46 -25.82 -16.38
CA SER A 245 -20.14 -26.94 -17.29
C SER A 245 -20.16 -26.58 -18.77
N SER A 246 -20.67 -25.40 -19.14
CA SER A 246 -20.85 -25.00 -20.53
C SER A 246 -19.55 -24.77 -21.29
N LYS A 247 -19.22 -25.63 -22.27
CA LYS A 247 -18.06 -25.50 -23.17
C LYS A 247 -18.09 -24.21 -24.01
N LYS A 248 -19.26 -23.66 -24.37
CA LYS A 248 -19.39 -22.42 -25.18
C LYS A 248 -18.94 -21.16 -24.43
N LYS A 249 -18.98 -21.18 -23.11
CA LYS A 249 -18.54 -20.09 -22.22
C LYS A 249 -17.51 -20.57 -21.20
N ALA A 250 -16.57 -21.46 -21.62
CA ALA A 250 -15.52 -21.96 -20.73
C ALA A 250 -14.87 -20.81 -19.99
N LYS A 251 -15.18 -20.66 -18.72
CA LYS A 251 -14.61 -19.66 -17.80
C LYS A 251 -14.00 -20.40 -16.63
N THR A 252 -12.83 -19.95 -16.22
CA THR A 252 -12.21 -20.43 -14.99
C THR A 252 -12.92 -19.83 -13.76
N CYS A 253 -14.25 -19.98 -13.73
CA CYS A 253 -15.12 -19.40 -12.73
C CYS A 253 -15.54 -20.47 -11.72
N ILE A 254 -15.49 -20.14 -10.46
CA ILE A 254 -16.04 -20.92 -9.37
C ILE A 254 -17.07 -20.09 -8.60
N ASN A 255 -18.08 -20.79 -8.08
CA ASN A 255 -19.02 -20.23 -7.12
C ASN A 255 -18.99 -21.11 -5.87
N TYR A 256 -19.07 -20.48 -4.71
CA TYR A 256 -19.27 -21.12 -3.43
C TYR A 256 -20.51 -20.52 -2.77
N SER A 257 -21.45 -21.34 -2.31
CA SER A 257 -22.69 -20.83 -1.72
C SER A 257 -22.83 -21.30 -0.27
N SER A 258 -23.24 -20.40 0.62
CA SER A 258 -23.50 -20.71 2.03
C SER A 258 -24.65 -19.88 2.59
N THR A 259 -25.34 -20.41 3.60
CA THR A 259 -26.28 -19.66 4.42
C THR A 259 -25.61 -18.91 5.56
N SER A 260 -24.33 -19.20 5.84
CA SER A 260 -23.52 -18.45 6.80
C SER A 260 -22.87 -17.23 6.13
N PRO A 261 -23.22 -15.99 6.52
CA PRO A 261 -22.56 -14.79 6.02
C PRO A 261 -21.09 -14.73 6.42
N TYR A 262 -20.75 -15.27 7.60
CA TYR A 262 -19.36 -15.34 8.08
C TYR A 262 -18.53 -16.28 7.22
N LEU A 263 -19.02 -17.50 6.97
CA LEU A 263 -18.32 -18.49 6.17
C LEU A 263 -18.10 -17.98 4.72
N ALA A 264 -19.10 -17.35 4.12
CA ALA A 264 -18.96 -16.76 2.80
C ALA A 264 -17.89 -15.65 2.76
N LYS A 265 -17.88 -14.73 3.76
CA LYS A 265 -16.85 -13.68 3.89
C LYS A 265 -15.45 -14.29 4.06
N GLN A 266 -15.32 -15.36 4.85
CA GLN A 266 -14.04 -16.02 5.10
C GLN A 266 -13.54 -16.82 3.89
N VAL A 267 -14.42 -17.43 3.09
CA VAL A 267 -14.06 -18.04 1.81
C VAL A 267 -13.55 -16.97 0.82
N ALA A 268 -14.23 -15.83 0.74
CA ALA A 268 -13.74 -14.69 -0.06
C ALA A 268 -12.40 -14.17 0.46
N TYR A 269 -12.19 -14.12 1.78
CA TYR A 269 -10.91 -13.77 2.40
C TYR A 269 -9.79 -14.72 1.95
N ILE A 270 -10.01 -16.05 2.02
CA ILE A 270 -9.02 -17.04 1.58
C ILE A 270 -8.68 -16.83 0.11
N LEU A 271 -9.68 -16.71 -0.77
CA LEU A 271 -9.46 -16.46 -2.20
C LEU A 271 -8.63 -15.18 -2.43
N ARG A 272 -9.00 -14.07 -1.78
CA ARG A 272 -8.26 -12.80 -1.88
C ARG A 272 -6.83 -12.92 -1.35
N SER A 273 -6.63 -13.63 -0.25
CA SER A 273 -5.30 -13.90 0.33
C SER A 273 -4.43 -14.80 -0.54
N LEU A 274 -5.02 -15.56 -1.44
CA LEU A 274 -4.35 -16.36 -2.48
C LEU A 274 -4.17 -15.58 -3.80
N GLY A 275 -4.43 -14.26 -3.78
CA GLY A 275 -4.24 -13.39 -4.93
C GLY A 275 -5.38 -13.46 -5.96
N GLU A 276 -6.55 -13.95 -5.59
CA GLU A 276 -7.71 -13.99 -6.47
C GLU A 276 -8.65 -12.79 -6.23
N VAL A 277 -9.49 -12.48 -7.22
CA VAL A 277 -10.52 -11.43 -7.09
C VAL A 277 -11.86 -12.10 -6.86
N ALA A 278 -12.36 -12.01 -5.63
CA ALA A 278 -13.60 -12.65 -5.22
C ALA A 278 -14.66 -11.60 -4.83
N SER A 279 -15.87 -11.73 -5.37
CA SER A 279 -17.05 -10.95 -5.00
C SER A 279 -18.04 -11.80 -4.21
N ILE A 280 -18.82 -11.15 -3.35
CA ILE A 280 -19.89 -11.79 -2.58
C ILE A 280 -21.21 -11.19 -3.04
N HIS A 281 -22.17 -12.06 -3.34
CA HIS A 281 -23.53 -11.69 -3.70
C HIS A 281 -24.50 -12.29 -2.70
N GLU A 282 -25.36 -11.46 -2.15
CA GLU A 282 -26.43 -11.86 -1.25
C GLU A 282 -27.69 -12.12 -2.09
N HIS A 283 -28.35 -13.24 -1.85
CA HIS A 283 -29.59 -13.63 -2.47
C HIS A 283 -30.65 -13.81 -1.39
N ASP A 284 -31.55 -12.85 -1.27
CA ASP A 284 -32.70 -12.97 -0.39
C ASP A 284 -33.73 -13.91 -1.04
N ARG A 285 -33.88 -15.08 -0.43
CA ARG A 285 -34.83 -16.13 -0.84
C ARG A 285 -35.95 -16.31 0.19
N THR A 286 -36.08 -15.41 1.14
CA THR A 286 -37.13 -15.44 2.14
C THR A 286 -38.54 -15.38 1.54
N PRO A 287 -38.80 -14.66 0.43
CA PRO A 287 -40.09 -14.72 -0.25
C PRO A 287 -40.42 -16.13 -0.81
N GLU A 288 -39.42 -16.98 -1.05
CA GLU A 288 -39.60 -18.39 -1.47
C GLU A 288 -39.70 -19.35 -0.28
N GLY A 289 -39.77 -18.87 0.97
CA GLY A 289 -39.70 -19.68 2.19
C GLY A 289 -38.32 -20.32 2.45
N LYS A 290 -37.26 -19.79 1.82
CA LYS A 290 -35.88 -20.29 1.96
C LYS A 290 -35.02 -19.29 2.72
N ALA A 291 -33.90 -19.77 3.27
CA ALA A 291 -32.94 -18.90 3.93
C ALA A 291 -32.20 -17.99 2.93
N VAL A 292 -31.76 -16.83 3.40
CA VAL A 292 -30.81 -15.95 2.68
C VAL A 292 -29.54 -16.75 2.37
N THR A 293 -29.04 -16.62 1.14
CA THR A 293 -27.87 -17.34 0.66
C THR A 293 -26.82 -16.34 0.17
N TYR A 294 -25.58 -16.59 0.54
CA TYR A 294 -24.42 -15.80 0.15
C TYR A 294 -23.59 -16.59 -0.84
N THR A 295 -23.41 -16.06 -2.06
CA THR A 295 -22.61 -16.69 -3.10
C THR A 295 -21.32 -15.93 -3.32
N VAL A 296 -20.18 -16.60 -3.13
CA VAL A 296 -18.86 -16.10 -3.47
C VAL A 296 -18.56 -16.48 -4.91
N HIS A 297 -18.30 -15.49 -5.74
CA HIS A 297 -17.94 -15.65 -7.14
C HIS A 297 -16.48 -15.26 -7.37
N CYS A 298 -15.71 -16.12 -8.08
CA CYS A 298 -14.31 -15.89 -8.37
C CYS A 298 -13.91 -16.47 -9.74
N ASN A 299 -13.17 -15.69 -10.53
CA ASN A 299 -12.45 -16.19 -11.70
C ASN A 299 -11.05 -16.61 -11.25
N ILE A 300 -10.85 -17.92 -11.06
CA ILE A 300 -9.66 -18.48 -10.43
C ILE A 300 -8.56 -18.80 -11.45
N THR A 301 -7.30 -18.78 -11.02
CA THR A 301 -6.13 -19.00 -11.87
C THR A 301 -5.44 -20.35 -11.62
N PHE A 302 -5.87 -21.09 -10.61
CA PHE A 302 -5.46 -22.46 -10.31
C PHE A 302 -6.69 -23.32 -10.12
N ASN A 303 -6.56 -24.65 -10.23
CA ASN A 303 -7.66 -25.54 -9.93
C ASN A 303 -7.68 -25.86 -8.42
N PRO A 304 -8.70 -25.40 -7.67
CA PRO A 304 -8.80 -25.68 -6.24
C PRO A 304 -9.49 -27.01 -5.93
N TYR A 305 -10.14 -27.64 -6.91
CA TYR A 305 -10.88 -28.90 -6.69
C TYR A 305 -9.95 -30.10 -6.57
N MET A 306 -10.25 -30.97 -5.67
CA MET A 306 -9.66 -32.31 -5.58
C MET A 306 -10.63 -33.40 -6.07
N ARG A 307 -11.93 -33.09 -6.08
CA ARG A 307 -12.98 -34.00 -6.54
C ARG A 307 -12.95 -34.20 -8.05
N GLY A 308 -12.89 -35.49 -8.50
CA GLY A 308 -12.55 -35.86 -9.87
C GLY A 308 -13.34 -35.15 -10.97
N TYR A 309 -14.69 -35.17 -10.92
CA TYR A 309 -15.48 -34.54 -11.97
C TYR A 309 -15.42 -32.99 -11.96
N LYS A 310 -15.43 -32.35 -10.77
CA LYS A 310 -15.29 -30.90 -10.64
C LYS A 310 -13.91 -30.45 -11.11
N LYS A 311 -12.88 -31.19 -10.72
CA LYS A 311 -11.51 -30.98 -11.14
C LYS A 311 -11.36 -31.07 -12.66
N ALA A 312 -11.89 -32.15 -13.27
CA ALA A 312 -11.81 -32.37 -14.72
C ALA A 312 -12.51 -31.27 -15.53
N ILE A 313 -13.67 -30.79 -15.08
CA ILE A 313 -14.38 -29.68 -15.73
C ILE A 313 -13.51 -28.42 -15.74
N LEU A 314 -12.96 -28.02 -14.58
CA LEU A 314 -12.19 -26.79 -14.48
C LEU A 314 -10.84 -26.90 -15.22
N ASP A 315 -10.16 -28.06 -15.17
CA ASP A 315 -8.94 -28.32 -15.93
C ASP A 315 -9.19 -28.14 -17.45
N SER A 316 -10.31 -28.66 -17.96
CA SER A 316 -10.68 -28.48 -19.38
C SER A 316 -10.88 -27.01 -19.77
N HIS A 317 -11.35 -26.19 -18.83
CA HIS A 317 -11.49 -24.75 -19.04
C HIS A 317 -10.16 -24.01 -19.00
N MET A 318 -9.21 -24.46 -18.17
CA MET A 318 -7.88 -23.87 -18.05
C MET A 318 -6.99 -24.14 -19.26
N LEU A 319 -7.15 -25.30 -19.91
CA LEU A 319 -6.44 -25.67 -21.13
C LEU A 319 -6.86 -24.84 -22.37
N THR A 320 -8.01 -24.16 -22.32
CA THR A 320 -8.48 -23.35 -23.44
C THR A 320 -7.74 -22.01 -23.45
N PRO A 321 -6.91 -21.70 -24.47
CA PRO A 321 -6.16 -20.44 -24.52
C PRO A 321 -7.13 -19.27 -24.74
N LYS A 322 -7.55 -18.63 -23.67
CA LYS A 322 -8.25 -17.34 -23.71
C LYS A 322 -7.32 -16.25 -23.21
N LYS A 323 -7.50 -15.03 -23.76
CA LYS A 323 -6.82 -13.82 -23.26
C LYS A 323 -6.84 -13.84 -21.73
N ARG A 324 -5.67 -13.97 -21.09
CA ARG A 324 -5.53 -14.01 -19.63
C ARG A 324 -6.29 -12.85 -19.04
N ASN A 325 -7.39 -13.12 -18.33
CA ASN A 325 -8.05 -12.11 -17.52
C ASN A 325 -7.02 -11.66 -16.47
N ARG A 326 -6.56 -10.42 -16.59
CA ARG A 326 -5.69 -9.87 -15.56
C ARG A 326 -6.46 -9.79 -14.25
N LYS A 327 -5.83 -10.22 -13.18
CA LYS A 327 -6.33 -10.07 -11.82
C LYS A 327 -6.27 -8.58 -11.45
N VAL A 328 -7.34 -7.84 -11.70
CA VAL A 328 -7.43 -6.40 -11.41
C VAL A 328 -8.79 -6.08 -10.82
N LYS A 329 -8.84 -5.13 -9.90
CA LYS A 329 -10.09 -4.59 -9.34
C LYS A 329 -10.40 -3.26 -10.06
N LYS A 330 -11.58 -3.16 -10.70
CA LYS A 330 -11.99 -1.91 -11.35
C LYS A 330 -12.52 -0.93 -10.30
N ILE A 331 -12.14 0.34 -10.40
CA ILE A 331 -12.71 1.41 -9.56
C ILE A 331 -14.12 1.70 -10.09
N THR A 332 -15.14 1.53 -9.25
CA THR A 332 -16.55 1.68 -9.64
C THR A 332 -17.18 2.95 -9.12
N ASP A 333 -16.76 3.40 -7.93
CA ASP A 333 -17.28 4.60 -7.30
C ASP A 333 -16.22 5.27 -6.42
N ILE A 334 -16.31 6.60 -6.28
CA ILE A 334 -15.52 7.41 -5.37
C ILE A 334 -16.45 8.43 -4.72
N SER A 335 -16.62 8.35 -3.40
CA SER A 335 -17.50 9.21 -2.63
C SER A 335 -16.78 9.83 -1.43
N TYR A 336 -17.10 11.09 -1.11
CA TYR A 336 -16.60 11.77 0.08
C TYR A 336 -17.26 11.18 1.34
N VAL A 337 -16.45 10.97 2.39
CA VAL A 337 -16.90 10.34 3.65
C VAL A 337 -16.96 11.35 4.80
N GLY A 338 -16.12 12.37 4.75
CA GLY A 338 -15.96 13.36 5.81
C GLY A 338 -14.48 13.68 6.04
N ASP A 339 -14.24 14.61 6.93
CA ASP A 339 -12.90 14.96 7.40
C ASP A 339 -12.57 14.08 8.60
N LEU A 340 -11.54 13.24 8.47
CA LEU A 340 -11.18 12.24 9.47
C LEU A 340 -9.71 12.36 9.86
N PRO A 341 -9.34 11.95 11.09
CA PRO A 341 -7.94 11.84 11.48
C PRO A 341 -7.25 10.75 10.65
N VAL A 342 -6.12 11.10 10.05
CA VAL A 342 -5.43 10.24 9.10
C VAL A 342 -3.95 10.11 9.40
N ARG A 343 -3.36 9.00 8.96
CA ARG A 343 -1.97 8.65 9.16
C ARG A 343 -1.36 8.15 7.86
N CYS A 344 -0.08 8.46 7.64
CA CYS A 344 0.75 7.97 6.56
C CYS A 344 1.82 7.02 7.13
N ILE A 345 2.18 5.99 6.37
CA ILE A 345 3.26 5.06 6.74
C ILE A 345 4.32 5.01 5.64
N LYS A 346 5.59 4.82 6.00
CA LYS A 346 6.67 4.51 5.06
C LYS A 346 7.01 3.03 5.17
N VAL A 347 6.97 2.32 4.06
CA VAL A 347 7.22 0.86 3.99
C VAL A 347 8.53 0.59 3.23
N ASP A 348 9.22 -0.50 3.58
CA ASP A 348 10.44 -0.98 2.94
C ASP A 348 10.09 -1.81 1.69
N SER A 349 9.36 -1.20 0.77
CA SER A 349 8.97 -1.79 -0.50
C SER A 349 9.61 -1.03 -1.64
N GLU A 350 10.16 -1.75 -2.62
CA GLU A 350 10.75 -1.15 -3.82
C GLU A 350 9.75 -0.26 -4.54
N ARG A 351 8.49 -0.69 -4.63
CA ARG A 351 7.40 0.06 -5.29
C ARG A 351 6.55 0.87 -4.31
N GLY A 352 6.87 0.89 -3.01
CA GLY A 352 6.10 1.60 -2.00
C GLY A 352 4.66 1.10 -1.84
N LEU A 353 4.37 -0.15 -2.17
CA LEU A 353 3.04 -0.73 -2.10
C LEU A 353 2.80 -1.45 -0.78
N TYR A 354 1.55 -1.45 -0.32
CA TYR A 354 1.11 -2.25 0.84
C TYR A 354 -0.37 -2.62 0.70
N LEU A 355 -0.86 -3.47 1.60
CA LEU A 355 -2.23 -3.98 1.59
C LEU A 355 -3.07 -3.32 2.67
N THR A 356 -4.21 -2.80 2.25
CA THR A 356 -5.27 -2.32 3.14
C THR A 356 -6.50 -3.22 3.03
N ARG A 357 -7.56 -2.91 3.75
CA ARG A 357 -8.85 -3.63 3.79
C ARG A 357 -9.09 -4.55 2.60
N ASP A 358 -9.49 -5.80 2.85
CA ASP A 358 -9.85 -6.78 1.81
C ASP A 358 -8.74 -7.04 0.76
N PHE A 359 -7.47 -6.96 1.17
CA PHE A 359 -6.29 -7.14 0.30
C PHE A 359 -6.25 -6.15 -0.88
N ILE A 360 -6.74 -4.92 -0.67
CA ILE A 360 -6.64 -3.86 -1.66
C ILE A 360 -5.21 -3.34 -1.67
N VAL A 361 -4.60 -3.35 -2.86
CA VAL A 361 -3.26 -2.80 -3.08
C VAL A 361 -3.34 -1.29 -3.10
N THR A 362 -2.57 -0.64 -2.26
CA THR A 362 -2.47 0.81 -2.17
C THR A 362 -1.00 1.24 -2.22
N HIS A 363 -0.76 2.53 -2.43
CA HIS A 363 0.54 3.03 -2.82
C HIS A 363 1.05 4.11 -1.85
N ASN A 364 2.32 4.01 -1.48
CA ASN A 364 3.01 5.04 -0.71
C ASN A 364 4.40 5.34 -1.31
N THR A 365 4.43 5.95 -2.50
CA THR A 365 5.69 6.30 -3.18
C THR A 365 5.93 7.80 -3.16
N THR A 366 7.20 8.19 -3.11
CA THR A 366 7.68 9.57 -3.30
C THR A 366 7.75 9.91 -4.79
N VAL A 367 7.80 11.20 -5.12
CA VAL A 367 8.03 11.65 -6.52
C VAL A 367 9.35 11.08 -7.06
N ALA A 368 10.37 10.94 -6.20
CA ALA A 368 11.66 10.35 -6.56
C ALA A 368 11.53 8.90 -7.08
N ARG A 369 10.75 8.06 -6.39
CA ARG A 369 10.52 6.68 -6.84
C ARG A 369 9.74 6.64 -8.15
N ALA A 370 8.73 7.51 -8.33
CA ALA A 370 7.99 7.59 -9.57
C ALA A 370 8.90 7.97 -10.77
N ILE A 371 9.87 8.86 -10.56
CA ILE A 371 10.89 9.20 -11.56
C ILE A 371 11.81 8.01 -11.82
N SER A 372 12.29 7.34 -10.78
CA SER A 372 13.13 6.13 -10.88
C SER A 372 12.47 5.06 -11.76
N GLU A 373 11.21 4.74 -11.49
CA GLU A 373 10.44 3.73 -12.23
C GLU A 373 10.18 4.15 -13.68
N GLU A 374 9.86 5.42 -13.92
CA GLU A 374 9.49 5.88 -15.26
C GLU A 374 10.70 6.02 -16.19
N PHE A 375 11.85 6.45 -15.65
CA PHE A 375 13.06 6.70 -16.44
C PHE A 375 14.11 5.59 -16.33
N GLY A 376 13.86 4.55 -15.54
CA GLY A 376 14.78 3.41 -15.36
C GLY A 376 16.10 3.81 -14.69
N ILE A 377 16.10 4.81 -13.81
CA ILE A 377 17.27 5.31 -13.07
C ILE A 377 17.24 4.87 -11.60
N LYS A 378 18.39 4.70 -10.98
CA LYS A 378 18.51 4.21 -9.61
C LYS A 378 17.86 5.18 -8.61
N TYR A 379 16.93 4.69 -7.78
CA TYR A 379 16.46 5.44 -6.61
C TYR A 379 17.44 5.28 -5.45
N VAL A 380 17.77 6.39 -4.82
CA VAL A 380 18.63 6.46 -3.63
C VAL A 380 17.83 7.13 -2.50
N SER A 381 17.71 6.44 -1.38
CA SER A 381 17.01 7.00 -0.23
C SER A 381 17.80 8.18 0.34
N GLY A 382 17.13 9.33 0.45
CA GLY A 382 17.66 10.50 1.14
C GLY A 382 17.30 10.54 2.62
N SER A 383 16.82 9.41 3.20
CA SER A 383 16.39 9.35 4.59
C SER A 383 17.53 9.63 5.55
N LEU A 384 17.31 10.53 6.50
CA LEU A 384 18.26 10.85 7.57
C LEU A 384 18.61 9.60 8.41
N TYR A 385 17.65 8.71 8.63
CA TYR A 385 17.85 7.48 9.39
C TYR A 385 18.66 6.42 8.66
N ASP A 386 18.73 6.48 7.32
CA ASP A 386 19.60 5.63 6.53
C ASP A 386 21.05 6.11 6.61
N LEU A 387 21.25 7.43 6.73
CA LEU A 387 22.58 8.05 6.91
C LEU A 387 23.08 7.97 8.37
N MET A 388 22.18 8.13 9.33
CA MET A 388 22.48 8.15 10.78
C MET A 388 21.50 7.24 11.54
N PRO A 389 21.72 5.92 11.59
CA PRO A 389 20.77 4.96 12.17
C PRO A 389 20.50 5.14 13.67
N ASN A 390 21.43 5.76 14.39
CA ASN A 390 21.37 5.96 15.84
C ASN A 390 20.59 7.21 16.29
N LEU A 391 20.07 8.00 15.35
CA LEU A 391 19.26 9.18 15.69
C LEU A 391 17.95 8.79 16.36
N PRO A 392 17.42 9.64 17.27
CA PRO A 392 16.08 9.47 17.82
C PRO A 392 15.04 9.40 16.70
N LYS A 393 14.19 8.36 16.72
CA LYS A 393 13.25 8.07 15.64
C LYS A 393 12.00 8.94 15.65
N ASN A 394 11.88 9.90 16.54
CA ASN A 394 10.77 10.83 16.55
C ASN A 394 11.27 12.28 16.41
N HIS A 395 10.58 13.06 15.60
CA HIS A 395 10.93 14.46 15.32
C HIS A 395 10.89 15.37 16.57
N TYR A 396 10.07 15.05 17.55
CA TYR A 396 10.00 15.80 18.79
C TYR A 396 11.30 15.64 19.57
N ASP A 397 11.78 14.42 19.73
CA ASP A 397 13.05 14.14 20.42
C ASP A 397 14.25 14.72 19.68
N LEU A 398 14.21 14.73 18.33
CA LEU A 398 15.24 15.37 17.50
C LEU A 398 15.31 16.89 17.73
N ASN A 399 14.17 17.54 17.94
CA ASN A 399 14.11 19.00 18.06
C ASN A 399 14.24 19.50 19.50
N THR A 400 13.90 18.68 20.50
CA THR A 400 13.86 19.09 21.91
C THR A 400 15.03 18.59 22.74
N LYS A 401 15.69 17.50 22.35
CA LYS A 401 16.82 16.92 23.08
C LYS A 401 18.18 17.53 22.73
N TYR A 402 18.26 18.25 21.61
CA TYR A 402 19.50 18.84 21.14
C TYR A 402 19.44 20.36 21.26
N ASP A 403 20.50 20.96 21.83
CA ASP A 403 20.68 22.41 21.75
C ASP A 403 21.06 22.88 20.34
N THR A 404 21.14 24.20 20.12
CA THR A 404 21.44 24.78 18.81
C THR A 404 22.80 24.32 18.27
N ASN A 405 23.80 24.24 19.13
CA ASN A 405 25.14 23.81 18.74
C ASN A 405 25.19 22.34 18.31
N GLU A 406 24.47 21.48 19.02
CA GLU A 406 24.35 20.05 18.67
C GLU A 406 23.59 19.85 17.37
N LYS A 407 22.55 20.65 17.11
CA LYS A 407 21.81 20.65 15.83
C LYS A 407 22.71 21.08 14.68
N HIS A 408 23.47 22.14 14.85
CA HIS A 408 24.44 22.63 13.86
C HIS A 408 25.47 21.55 13.52
N LYS A 409 26.14 20.97 14.53
CA LYS A 409 27.10 19.86 14.35
C LYS A 409 26.47 18.67 13.61
N ARG A 410 25.26 18.30 13.99
CA ARG A 410 24.49 17.23 13.33
C ARG A 410 24.25 17.54 11.85
N ASN A 411 23.83 18.74 11.52
CA ASN A 411 23.53 19.16 10.16
C ASN A 411 24.80 19.16 9.28
N PHE A 412 25.95 19.55 9.82
CA PHE A 412 27.25 19.39 9.14
C PHE A 412 27.63 17.91 8.93
N GLN A 413 27.38 17.05 9.90
CA GLN A 413 27.60 15.61 9.75
C GLN A 413 26.72 15.03 8.62
N ILE A 414 25.44 15.41 8.55
CA ILE A 414 24.51 15.00 7.51
C ILE A 414 25.02 15.47 6.14
N LEU A 415 25.50 16.69 6.04
CA LEU A 415 26.04 17.27 4.81
C LEU A 415 27.23 16.44 4.31
N ASN A 416 28.17 16.12 5.18
CA ASN A 416 29.33 15.28 4.85
C ASN A 416 28.92 13.85 4.44
N LEU A 417 27.97 13.23 5.15
CA LEU A 417 27.48 11.89 4.81
C LEU A 417 26.79 11.86 3.45
N ARG A 418 26.03 12.92 3.09
CA ARG A 418 25.44 13.05 1.74
C ARG A 418 26.49 13.24 0.66
N TYR A 419 27.52 14.03 0.93
CA TYR A 419 28.64 14.17 0.02
C TYR A 419 29.29 12.80 -0.26
N HIS A 420 29.63 12.00 0.76
CA HIS A 420 30.17 10.65 0.59
C HIS A 420 29.23 9.73 -0.16
N GLN A 421 27.93 9.78 0.15
CA GLN A 421 26.92 9.03 -0.57
C GLN A 421 26.92 9.35 -2.07
N TYR A 422 27.01 10.64 -2.43
CA TYR A 422 27.05 11.04 -3.86
C TYR A 422 28.36 10.60 -4.54
N MET A 423 29.47 10.62 -3.82
CA MET A 423 30.76 10.17 -4.31
C MET A 423 30.79 8.68 -4.63
N GLU A 424 30.10 7.86 -3.86
CA GLU A 424 30.02 6.40 -4.06
C GLU A 424 29.05 6.00 -5.19
N LEU A 425 28.15 6.91 -5.60
CA LEU A 425 27.15 6.59 -6.61
C LEU A 425 27.73 6.69 -8.04
N GLU A 426 27.52 5.63 -8.81
CA GLU A 426 27.83 5.59 -10.22
C GLU A 426 26.58 5.75 -11.09
N GLY A 427 26.73 6.38 -12.25
CA GLY A 427 25.68 6.53 -13.24
C GLY A 427 24.57 7.51 -12.86
N SER A 428 23.37 7.26 -13.41
CA SER A 428 22.19 8.11 -13.18
C SER A 428 21.43 7.68 -11.93
N PHE A 429 21.02 8.64 -11.11
CA PHE A 429 20.21 8.39 -9.91
C PHE A 429 19.19 9.50 -9.65
N VAL A 430 18.21 9.19 -8.81
CA VAL A 430 17.29 10.16 -8.21
C VAL A 430 17.18 9.93 -6.71
N THR A 431 17.23 11.01 -5.93
CA THR A 431 17.06 10.96 -4.46
C THR A 431 15.94 11.90 -4.00
N ASP A 432 15.29 11.57 -2.88
CA ASP A 432 14.18 12.33 -2.29
C ASP A 432 14.62 13.26 -1.14
N ARG A 433 15.91 13.54 -1.04
CA ARG A 433 16.54 14.51 -0.14
C ARG A 433 17.92 14.88 -0.65
N SER A 434 18.36 16.09 -0.33
CA SER A 434 19.61 16.61 -0.85
C SER A 434 20.41 17.42 0.18
N LEU A 435 21.54 17.93 -0.25
CA LEU A 435 22.33 18.94 0.47
C LEU A 435 21.48 20.18 0.79
N TYR A 436 20.66 20.61 -0.17
CA TYR A 436 19.83 21.81 -0.06
C TYR A 436 18.69 21.66 0.97
N ASP A 437 18.16 20.47 1.14
CA ASP A 437 17.21 20.19 2.24
C ASP A 437 17.89 20.41 3.60
N THR A 438 19.13 19.95 3.74
CA THR A 438 19.89 20.09 4.97
C THR A 438 20.15 21.58 5.30
N ALA A 439 20.44 22.40 4.29
CA ALA A 439 20.58 23.84 4.44
C ALA A 439 19.28 24.52 4.91
N GLY A 440 18.13 24.13 4.35
CA GLY A 440 16.85 24.66 4.80
C GLY A 440 16.55 24.34 6.27
N TYR A 441 16.91 23.13 6.73
CA TYR A 441 16.81 22.76 8.16
C TYR A 441 17.79 23.55 9.02
N GLU A 442 19.04 23.74 8.55
CA GLU A 442 20.06 24.50 9.27
C GLU A 442 19.59 25.92 9.55
N ILE A 443 19.13 26.65 8.52
CA ILE A 443 18.63 28.02 8.66
C ILE A 443 17.43 28.07 9.62
N GLN A 444 16.50 27.13 9.51
CA GLN A 444 15.31 27.10 10.37
C GLN A 444 15.63 26.77 11.83
N GLU A 445 16.53 25.82 12.07
CA GLU A 445 16.83 25.32 13.41
C GLU A 445 17.74 26.28 14.21
N ASN A 446 18.67 26.94 13.54
CA ASN A 446 19.72 27.72 14.21
C ASN A 446 19.45 29.23 14.21
N SER A 447 18.68 29.74 13.24
CA SER A 447 18.47 31.18 13.09
C SER A 447 17.01 31.61 13.10
N MET A 448 16.09 30.74 13.48
CA MET A 448 14.62 31.00 13.42
C MET A 448 14.17 31.54 12.05
N GLY A 449 14.84 31.11 10.97
CA GLY A 449 14.55 31.56 9.61
C GLY A 449 15.32 32.80 9.14
N LEU A 450 16.25 33.33 9.95
CA LEU A 450 17.11 34.45 9.58
C LEU A 450 18.53 33.96 9.28
N PRO A 451 19.16 34.41 8.18
CA PRO A 451 20.56 34.09 7.91
C PRO A 451 21.49 34.64 9.01
N THR A 452 22.39 33.83 9.50
CA THR A 452 23.46 34.20 10.43
C THR A 452 24.82 33.94 9.79
N CYS A 453 25.92 34.36 10.42
CA CYS A 453 27.28 34.03 9.95
C CYS A 453 27.46 32.51 9.84
N GLU A 454 26.94 31.74 10.82
CA GLU A 454 27.02 30.27 10.82
C GLU A 454 26.23 29.63 9.67
N THR A 455 25.09 30.19 9.29
CA THR A 455 24.34 29.74 8.12
C THR A 455 25.03 30.09 6.81
N HIS A 456 25.77 31.19 6.76
CA HIS A 456 26.62 31.55 5.63
C HIS A 456 27.73 30.49 5.44
N ASP A 457 28.47 30.16 6.50
CA ASP A 457 29.51 29.12 6.47
C ASP A 457 28.97 27.76 6.01
N PHE A 458 27.72 27.46 6.37
CA PHE A 458 27.04 26.25 5.93
C PHE A 458 26.74 26.25 4.42
N ILE A 459 26.30 27.40 3.87
CA ILE A 459 26.06 27.57 2.44
C ILE A 459 27.38 27.50 1.66
N GLU A 460 28.44 28.17 2.14
CA GLU A 460 29.78 28.09 1.59
C GLU A 460 30.29 26.63 1.50
N LYS A 461 30.00 25.84 2.53
CA LYS A 461 30.34 24.41 2.53
C LYS A 461 29.57 23.64 1.45
N ILE A 462 28.30 23.97 1.19
CA ILE A 462 27.53 23.37 0.10
C ILE A 462 28.14 23.72 -1.25
N ASN A 463 28.53 24.98 -1.45
CA ASN A 463 29.18 25.44 -2.69
C ASN A 463 30.50 24.70 -2.90
N ALA A 464 31.32 24.55 -1.87
CA ALA A 464 32.58 23.79 -1.93
C ALA A 464 32.33 22.31 -2.28
N ILE A 465 31.28 21.69 -1.72
CA ILE A 465 30.89 20.32 -2.08
C ILE A 465 30.43 20.21 -3.53
N ASN A 466 29.59 21.13 -4.00
CA ASN A 466 29.14 21.14 -5.38
C ASN A 466 30.30 21.29 -6.35
N TYR A 467 31.26 22.17 -6.05
CA TYR A 467 32.48 22.35 -6.83
C TYR A 467 33.34 21.10 -6.87
N ASP A 468 33.56 20.43 -5.73
CA ASP A 468 34.32 19.19 -5.68
C ASP A 468 33.61 18.02 -6.42
N LEU A 469 32.29 17.92 -6.32
CA LEU A 469 31.50 16.95 -7.09
C LEU A 469 31.62 17.20 -8.60
N MET A 470 31.63 18.46 -9.03
CA MET A 470 31.83 18.84 -10.43
C MET A 470 33.22 18.44 -10.94
N LEU A 471 34.27 18.75 -10.18
CA LEU A 471 35.65 18.37 -10.53
C LEU A 471 35.82 16.85 -10.68
N LYS A 472 34.99 16.07 -10.02
CA LYS A 472 35.00 14.60 -10.07
C LYS A 472 33.94 14.01 -10.99
N GLU A 473 33.30 14.83 -11.82
CA GLU A 473 32.21 14.44 -12.72
C GLU A 473 31.04 13.74 -11.97
N LYS A 474 30.83 14.13 -10.72
CA LYS A 474 29.79 13.59 -9.80
C LYS A 474 28.70 14.62 -9.49
N GLU A 475 28.67 15.74 -10.23
CA GLU A 475 27.76 16.87 -10.00
C GLU A 475 26.27 16.49 -10.05
N ILE A 476 25.46 17.22 -9.31
CA ILE A 476 24.00 17.17 -9.43
C ILE A 476 23.60 17.89 -10.72
N THR A 477 22.87 17.20 -11.58
CA THR A 477 22.49 17.72 -12.90
C THR A 477 21.09 18.33 -12.93
N HIS A 478 20.20 17.92 -12.03
CA HIS A 478 18.81 18.37 -11.99
C HIS A 478 18.32 18.52 -10.55
N ILE A 479 17.68 19.63 -10.26
CA ILE A 479 17.00 19.90 -8.99
C ILE A 479 15.51 20.02 -9.25
N ILE A 480 14.70 19.27 -8.53
CA ILE A 480 13.24 19.37 -8.54
C ILE A 480 12.81 19.82 -7.16
N PHE A 481 12.28 21.03 -7.05
CA PHE A 481 11.84 21.62 -5.80
C PHE A 481 10.32 21.55 -5.66
N ILE A 482 9.84 21.04 -4.54
CA ILE A 482 8.42 20.91 -4.20
C ILE A 482 8.17 21.71 -2.93
N PRO A 483 7.84 23.01 -3.02
CA PRO A 483 7.63 23.85 -1.85
C PRO A 483 6.38 23.43 -1.07
N TYR A 484 6.42 23.66 0.25
CA TYR A 484 5.25 23.56 1.12
C TYR A 484 4.51 24.90 1.13
N LYS A 485 3.26 24.93 0.70
CA LYS A 485 2.51 26.16 0.50
C LYS A 485 1.72 26.60 1.72
N ARG A 486 1.45 27.91 1.79
CA ARG A 486 0.69 28.56 2.85
C ARG A 486 -0.76 28.04 2.95
N ASP A 487 -1.43 27.79 1.81
CA ASP A 487 -2.80 27.25 1.80
C ASP A 487 -2.89 25.82 2.38
N GLN A 488 -1.80 25.07 2.36
CA GLN A 488 -1.67 23.80 3.05
C GLN A 488 -1.55 23.98 4.57
N PHE A 489 -1.15 25.18 5.03
CA PHE A 489 -1.06 25.54 6.43
C PHE A 489 -2.36 26.18 6.95
N GLU A 490 -3.01 27.05 6.21
CA GLU A 490 -4.21 27.82 6.60
C GLU A 490 -5.47 26.96 6.81
N ARG A 491 -5.51 25.75 6.27
CA ARG A 491 -6.61 24.78 6.47
C ARG A 491 -6.57 24.06 7.82
N TRP A 492 -5.69 24.46 8.72
CA TRP A 492 -5.53 23.88 10.03
C TRP A 492 -6.14 24.79 11.08
N GLU A 493 -7.32 24.45 11.54
CA GLU A 493 -7.80 24.94 12.81
C GLU A 493 -6.87 24.47 13.91
N PHE A 494 -6.51 25.38 14.80
CA PHE A 494 -5.68 25.18 15.98
C PHE A 494 -6.36 24.16 16.92
N GLU A 495 -6.24 22.89 16.68
CA GLU A 495 -6.51 21.89 17.69
C GLU A 495 -5.36 21.87 18.70
N ASN A 496 -5.71 21.97 19.96
CA ASN A 496 -4.91 22.16 21.18
C ASN A 496 -3.84 21.08 21.48
N ASP A 497 -3.30 20.39 20.50
CA ASP A 497 -2.17 19.47 20.66
C ASP A 497 -0.88 20.16 20.22
N GLY A 498 -0.25 20.95 21.11
CA GLY A 498 0.97 21.72 20.88
C GLY A 498 2.15 20.97 20.25
N LYS A 499 2.05 19.63 20.16
CA LYS A 499 3.05 18.77 19.50
C LYS A 499 2.90 18.70 17.98
N ARG A 500 1.72 19.01 17.42
CA ARG A 500 1.45 18.90 15.97
C ARG A 500 1.59 20.21 15.22
N ILE A 501 1.31 21.32 15.87
CA ILE A 501 1.45 22.66 15.32
C ILE A 501 2.89 22.94 14.93
N THR A 502 3.83 22.59 15.79
CA THR A 502 5.27 22.73 15.58
C THR A 502 5.73 22.04 14.29
N ASN A 503 5.16 20.90 13.93
CA ASN A 503 5.67 20.12 12.80
C ASN A 503 5.30 20.71 11.42
N ARG A 504 4.14 21.36 11.23
CA ARG A 504 3.75 21.92 9.92
C ARG A 504 4.19 23.36 9.73
N TYR A 505 4.09 24.15 10.76
CA TYR A 505 4.70 25.48 10.76
C TYR A 505 6.20 25.36 10.50
N PHE A 506 6.85 24.42 11.19
CA PHE A 506 8.25 24.10 10.99
C PHE A 506 8.54 23.69 9.55
N GLN A 507 7.74 22.79 8.94
CA GLN A 507 7.93 22.38 7.54
C GLN A 507 7.67 23.52 6.54
N TYR A 508 6.71 24.40 6.82
CA TYR A 508 6.49 25.60 6.03
C TYR A 508 7.70 26.54 6.10
N MET A 509 8.24 26.77 7.30
CA MET A 509 9.42 27.60 7.50
C MET A 509 10.68 26.97 6.87
N VAL A 510 10.86 25.67 6.99
CA VAL A 510 11.96 24.95 6.30
C VAL A 510 11.84 25.13 4.79
N SER A 511 10.64 25.05 4.22
CA SER A 511 10.43 25.25 2.78
C SER A 511 10.72 26.69 2.35
N ALA A 512 10.38 27.68 3.17
CA ALA A 512 10.75 29.08 2.94
C ALA A 512 12.28 29.28 2.98
N CYS A 513 12.95 28.67 3.95
CA CYS A 513 14.41 28.70 4.06
C CYS A 513 15.09 28.00 2.87
N GLN A 514 14.55 26.87 2.39
CA GLN A 514 15.04 26.20 1.17
C GLN A 514 14.93 27.13 -0.05
N THR A 515 13.84 27.88 -0.16
CA THR A 515 13.68 28.86 -1.22
C THR A 515 14.76 29.95 -1.12
N LEU A 516 15.11 30.42 0.07
CA LEU A 516 16.22 31.36 0.28
C LEU A 516 17.57 30.75 -0.15
N VAL A 517 17.83 29.49 0.22
CA VAL A 517 19.07 28.77 -0.17
C VAL A 517 19.20 28.73 -1.70
N PHE A 518 18.16 28.36 -2.43
CA PHE A 518 18.22 28.28 -3.90
C PHE A 518 18.48 29.64 -4.57
N ASN A 519 18.08 30.74 -3.94
CA ASN A 519 18.37 32.07 -4.47
C ASN A 519 19.79 32.53 -4.17
N VAL A 520 20.32 32.22 -2.99
CA VAL A 520 21.69 32.56 -2.61
C VAL A 520 22.71 31.79 -3.45
N ILE A 521 22.40 30.56 -3.85
CA ILE A 521 23.27 29.74 -4.71
C ILE A 521 23.06 29.97 -6.22
N GLY A 522 22.36 31.02 -6.64
CA GLY A 522 22.32 31.43 -8.04
C GLY A 522 21.38 30.66 -8.96
N VAL A 523 20.52 29.80 -8.43
CA VAL A 523 19.51 29.08 -9.23
C VAL A 523 18.34 30.00 -9.57
N GLU A 524 18.47 30.71 -10.67
CA GLU A 524 17.51 31.58 -11.35
C GLU A 524 16.22 31.99 -10.63
N GLN A 525 16.26 33.07 -9.88
CA GLN A 525 15.23 34.11 -9.78
C GLN A 525 15.83 35.29 -8.99
N SER A 526 15.69 36.49 -9.45
CA SER A 526 16.23 37.63 -8.70
C SER A 526 15.68 37.63 -7.27
N PHE A 527 16.58 37.64 -6.29
CA PHE A 527 16.31 37.67 -4.84
C PHE A 527 15.22 38.72 -4.47
N GLY A 528 15.19 39.86 -5.14
CA GLY A 528 14.17 40.88 -4.95
C GLY A 528 12.75 40.49 -5.38
N GLN A 529 12.61 39.59 -6.34
CA GLN A 529 11.30 39.14 -6.81
C GLN A 529 10.71 38.08 -5.90
N LEU A 530 11.57 37.27 -5.29
CA LEU A 530 11.17 36.25 -4.33
C LEU A 530 10.80 36.85 -2.97
N ILE A 531 11.60 37.78 -2.45
CA ILE A 531 11.28 38.53 -1.22
C ILE A 531 9.94 39.25 -1.41
N ARG A 532 9.71 39.85 -2.56
CA ARG A 532 8.41 40.43 -2.90
C ARG A 532 7.29 39.38 -2.91
N ASN A 533 7.51 38.19 -3.43
CA ASN A 533 6.49 37.12 -3.46
C ASN A 533 6.23 36.48 -2.10
N ILE A 534 7.24 36.35 -1.24
CA ILE A 534 7.09 35.78 0.12
C ILE A 534 6.45 36.81 1.06
N PHE A 535 6.82 38.09 0.95
CA PHE A 535 6.43 39.16 1.89
C PHE A 535 5.34 40.12 1.38
N SER A 536 5.08 40.23 0.07
CA SER A 536 4.06 41.14 -0.46
C SER A 536 2.62 40.74 -0.14
N LYS A 537 2.38 39.52 0.34
CA LYS A 537 1.06 39.07 0.83
C LYS A 537 0.91 39.06 2.34
N ASN A 538 1.95 39.39 3.10
CA ASN A 538 1.91 39.46 4.56
C ASN A 538 2.40 40.81 5.06
N LYS A 539 1.55 41.51 5.78
CA LYS A 539 1.95 42.63 6.63
C LYS A 539 2.75 42.14 7.83
N VAL A 540 3.96 41.67 7.64
CA VAL A 540 4.90 41.35 8.72
C VAL A 540 6.21 42.02 8.38
N GLY A 541 6.68 42.84 9.30
CA GLY A 541 7.81 43.75 9.41
C GLY A 541 8.86 43.72 8.31
N THR A 542 9.26 44.93 7.97
CA THR A 542 10.31 45.27 7.03
C THR A 542 11.63 44.60 7.42
N LEU A 543 12.09 43.67 6.59
CA LEU A 543 13.44 43.14 6.68
C LEU A 543 14.37 44.15 6.00
N PHE A 544 15.27 44.76 6.75
CA PHE A 544 16.34 45.59 6.18
C PHE A 544 17.38 44.62 5.58
N VAL A 545 17.41 44.53 4.25
CA VAL A 545 18.55 43.98 3.54
C VAL A 545 19.53 45.13 3.34
N HIS A 546 20.69 45.06 4.00
CA HIS A 546 21.81 45.89 3.62
C HIS A 546 22.20 45.53 2.18
N ASP A 547 22.13 46.48 1.29
CA ASP A 547 22.81 46.48 -0.01
C ASP A 547 24.31 46.40 0.28
N THR A 548 24.88 45.24 0.31
CA THR A 548 26.30 45.03 0.12
C THR A 548 26.46 44.75 -1.37
N ASP A 549 27.08 45.70 -2.05
CA ASP A 549 27.58 45.54 -3.42
C ASP A 549 28.52 44.34 -3.45
N TRP A 550 27.99 43.19 -3.83
CA TRP A 550 28.78 42.06 -4.26
C TRP A 550 29.10 42.28 -5.73
N GLU A 551 30.25 42.91 -6.03
CA GLU A 551 30.91 42.70 -7.30
C GLU A 551 31.29 41.24 -7.37
N ALA A 552 30.52 40.45 -8.13
CA ALA A 552 30.91 39.14 -8.53
C ALA A 552 32.25 39.27 -9.28
N GLU A 553 33.33 38.77 -8.70
CA GLU A 553 34.49 38.45 -9.52
C GLU A 553 33.99 37.56 -10.67
N GLU A 554 34.37 37.90 -11.90
CA GLU A 554 34.13 37.09 -13.11
C GLU A 554 34.83 35.74 -12.95
N GLY A 555 34.24 34.84 -12.16
CA GLY A 555 34.66 33.50 -11.86
C GLY A 555 33.50 32.56 -12.09
N TYR A 556 33.69 31.66 -13.02
CA TYR A 556 32.89 30.52 -13.38
C TYR A 556 31.98 30.04 -12.24
N ASP A 557 30.66 30.21 -12.43
CA ASP A 557 29.66 29.73 -11.48
C ASP A 557 29.28 28.26 -11.86
N PRO A 558 29.68 27.27 -11.05
CA PRO A 558 29.42 25.85 -11.34
C PRO A 558 27.92 25.48 -11.34
N ILE A 559 27.05 26.42 -10.96
CA ILE A 559 25.62 26.20 -10.83
C ILE A 559 24.85 26.52 -12.13
N ASP A 560 25.44 27.27 -13.06
CA ASP A 560 24.82 27.63 -14.34
C ASP A 560 24.43 26.44 -15.22
N GLU A 561 25.03 25.25 -14.99
CA GLU A 561 24.69 24.01 -15.68
C GLU A 561 23.64 23.14 -15.00
N ILE A 562 23.22 23.48 -13.77
CA ILE A 562 22.21 22.71 -13.04
C ILE A 562 20.80 23.12 -13.51
N LYS A 563 20.06 22.15 -14.06
CA LYS A 563 18.66 22.36 -14.43
C LYS A 563 17.77 22.37 -13.20
N PHE A 564 16.90 23.38 -13.09
CA PHE A 564 15.98 23.59 -11.97
C PHE A 564 14.52 23.52 -12.40
N LEU A 565 13.67 22.87 -11.61
CA LEU A 565 12.23 22.79 -11.80
C LEU A 565 11.50 22.96 -10.47
N GLU A 566 10.72 24.03 -10.33
CA GLU A 566 9.80 24.22 -9.21
C GLU A 566 8.42 23.66 -9.55
N LEU A 567 7.91 22.76 -8.71
CA LEU A 567 6.60 22.11 -8.87
C LEU A 567 5.58 22.68 -7.90
N ASN A 568 4.92 23.74 -8.32
CA ASN A 568 3.86 24.41 -7.56
C ASN A 568 2.52 23.68 -7.75
N GLU A 569 1.72 23.52 -6.68
CA GLU A 569 0.30 23.08 -6.64
C GLU A 569 -0.23 22.20 -7.79
N MET A 570 0.57 21.35 -8.35
CA MET A 570 0.13 20.47 -9.41
C MET A 570 -0.34 19.15 -8.81
N ASP A 571 -1.42 18.59 -9.36
CA ASP A 571 -1.74 17.20 -9.16
C ASP A 571 -0.57 16.30 -9.67
N HIS A 572 -0.55 15.05 -9.21
CA HIS A 572 0.56 14.13 -9.55
C HIS A 572 0.78 14.01 -11.07
N ASN A 573 -0.28 13.97 -11.88
CA ASN A 573 -0.15 13.84 -13.34
C ASN A 573 0.46 15.09 -13.97
N LYS A 574 0.05 16.29 -13.52
CA LYS A 574 0.63 17.55 -13.99
C LYS A 574 2.09 17.65 -13.57
N ARG A 575 2.43 17.24 -12.33
CA ARG A 575 3.82 17.13 -11.86
C ARG A 575 4.64 16.21 -12.75
N MET A 576 4.19 14.98 -13.00
CA MET A 576 4.88 14.03 -13.85
C MET A 576 4.98 14.50 -15.31
N LYS A 577 3.98 15.21 -15.83
CA LYS A 577 4.06 15.83 -17.16
C LYS A 577 5.12 16.92 -17.23
N ALA A 578 5.20 17.78 -16.21
CA ALA A 578 6.22 18.82 -16.11
C ALA A 578 7.62 18.21 -15.99
N ILE A 579 7.79 17.19 -15.14
CA ILE A 579 9.04 16.45 -14.97
C ILE A 579 9.46 15.78 -16.28
N ARG A 580 8.56 15.13 -17.01
CA ARG A 580 8.87 14.53 -18.33
C ARG A 580 9.37 15.57 -19.34
N LYS A 581 8.78 16.76 -19.35
CA LYS A 581 9.24 17.87 -20.20
C LYS A 581 10.61 18.36 -19.77
N PHE A 582 10.85 18.46 -18.49
CA PHE A 582 12.09 18.93 -17.89
C PHE A 582 13.28 17.97 -18.09
N LEU A 583 13.00 16.65 -17.99
CA LEU A 583 14.02 15.61 -18.12
C LEU A 583 14.27 15.16 -19.58
N LYS A 584 13.53 15.66 -20.55
CA LYS A 584 13.81 15.46 -21.98
C LYS A 584 14.91 16.40 -22.45
#